data_df1fc1093558a332531df88699cf3223
#
_entry.id   df1fc1093558a332531df88699cf3223
#
_cell.length_a   1.000
_cell.length_b   1.000
_cell.length_c   1.000
_cell.angle_alpha   90.00
_cell.angle_beta   90.00
_cell.angle_gamma   90.00
#
_symmetry.space_group_name_H-M   'P 1'
#
loop_
_entity.id
_entity.type
_entity.pdbx_description
1 polymer ?
#
loop_
_entity_poly.entity_id
_entity_poly.type
_entity_poly.pdbx_seq_one_letter_code
_entity_poly.pdbx_strand_id
1 'polypeptide(L)'
;MNKEQHTVVNVIAREQIRAITHVDVNGEKHLLGQHRDFRRNENLAHFIPESGRLSFAWVRLKDGETLDVHQHPTKSMIIVCSGSVQLTGDEPRQLYEGDIVCVEPFRNHGFTTREGETFHGLSIQFEGKGLYEDEQQARVTFSDALNNLYQLNETLVERHQTNALFQLFSSGRLQKDAQLRQRFVSALYVWSRYFQKMVLARQALCITPALQEEYQRHFMEEVGHDELLRVRYEINDEVYDPILEAAGNWFVSQMYQQDEAGKVVVVHLVVESSGHVFGLATSEIFHKPEVEGDYFDVHAEADDDHRSIGQAYLHSLPAEKIQSLLPLCRQAWDMMDLVHERIAAWTLQGASS
;
A
#
# COMPACT_ATOMS: atom_id res chain seq x y z
N MET A 1 7.95 -53.60 22.81
CA MET A 1 9.10 -52.80 22.38
C MET A 1 9.21 -51.64 23.35
N ASN A 2 10.28 -51.60 24.14
CA ASN A 2 10.50 -50.67 25.23
C ASN A 2 10.58 -49.23 24.74
N LYS A 3 9.70 -48.38 25.27
CA LYS A 3 9.92 -46.95 25.31
C LYS A 3 11.05 -46.71 26.32
N GLU A 4 12.28 -46.55 25.84
CA GLU A 4 13.32 -45.93 26.66
C GLU A 4 12.87 -44.51 26.94
N GLN A 5 12.40 -44.26 28.16
CA GLN A 5 12.21 -42.91 28.66
C GLN A 5 13.59 -42.25 28.70
N HIS A 6 13.80 -41.29 27.81
CA HIS A 6 14.96 -40.39 27.85
C HIS A 6 14.86 -39.55 29.14
N THR A 7 15.48 -40.06 30.19
CA THR A 7 15.67 -39.38 31.49
C THR A 7 16.96 -38.53 31.51
N VAL A 8 17.34 -37.96 30.39
CA VAL A 8 18.60 -37.22 30.25
C VAL A 8 18.30 -35.76 29.96
N VAL A 9 18.91 -34.87 30.72
CA VAL A 9 18.95 -33.44 30.38
C VAL A 9 19.84 -33.26 29.15
N ASN A 10 19.26 -32.86 28.04
CA ASN A 10 19.98 -32.57 26.81
C ASN A 10 20.32 -31.07 26.71
N VAL A 11 21.58 -30.76 26.50
CA VAL A 11 22.05 -29.40 26.23
C VAL A 11 22.43 -29.32 24.77
N ILE A 12 21.75 -28.44 24.03
CA ILE A 12 21.98 -28.24 22.61
C ILE A 12 22.49 -26.82 22.38
N ALA A 13 23.74 -26.71 21.99
CA ALA A 13 24.30 -25.43 21.60
C ALA A 13 23.67 -24.94 20.29
N ARG A 14 23.49 -23.61 20.17
CA ARG A 14 22.91 -22.99 18.97
C ARG A 14 23.61 -23.41 17.69
N GLU A 15 24.93 -23.55 17.71
CA GLU A 15 25.78 -23.94 16.59
C GLU A 15 25.52 -25.38 16.11
N GLN A 16 24.94 -26.22 16.94
CA GLN A 16 24.54 -27.59 16.58
C GLN A 16 23.24 -27.63 15.75
N ILE A 17 22.53 -26.50 15.65
CA ILE A 17 21.36 -26.35 14.80
C ILE A 17 21.85 -25.82 13.44
N ARG A 18 21.61 -26.58 12.37
CA ARG A 18 22.03 -26.18 11.01
C ARG A 18 21.34 -24.88 10.58
N ALA A 19 22.12 -23.86 10.14
CA ALA A 19 21.61 -22.61 9.64
C ALA A 19 21.14 -22.72 8.18
N ILE A 20 20.08 -21.98 7.86
CA ILE A 20 19.68 -21.60 6.51
C ILE A 20 20.05 -20.13 6.32
N THR A 21 20.78 -19.81 5.27
CA THR A 21 21.21 -18.43 4.99
C THR A 21 20.41 -17.78 3.87
N HIS A 22 19.73 -18.56 3.07
CA HIS A 22 18.85 -18.12 1.98
C HIS A 22 17.83 -19.20 1.65
N VAL A 23 16.76 -18.80 0.96
CA VAL A 23 15.78 -19.69 0.32
C VAL A 23 15.58 -19.25 -1.11
N ASP A 24 15.20 -20.20 -1.98
CA ASP A 24 14.81 -19.94 -3.36
C ASP A 24 13.28 -20.02 -3.45
N VAL A 25 12.64 -18.90 -3.82
CA VAL A 25 11.19 -18.84 -4.03
C VAL A 25 10.93 -18.31 -5.43
N ASN A 26 10.20 -19.05 -6.25
CA ASN A 26 9.90 -18.71 -7.64
C ASN A 26 11.15 -18.44 -8.53
N GLY A 27 12.30 -19.02 -8.18
CA GLY A 27 13.57 -18.84 -8.90
C GLY A 27 14.40 -17.64 -8.44
N GLU A 28 13.94 -16.91 -7.42
CA GLU A 28 14.65 -15.80 -6.78
C GLU A 28 15.25 -16.23 -5.45
N LYS A 29 16.46 -15.73 -5.18
CA LYS A 29 17.20 -16.02 -3.95
C LYS A 29 16.96 -14.92 -2.92
N HIS A 30 16.36 -15.30 -1.78
CA HIS A 30 16.06 -14.40 -0.68
C HIS A 30 16.96 -14.68 0.52
N LEU A 31 17.50 -13.62 1.12
CA LEU A 31 18.43 -13.71 2.24
C LEU A 31 17.69 -13.87 3.58
N LEU A 32 18.24 -14.68 4.47
CA LEU A 32 17.69 -14.97 5.79
C LEU A 32 18.68 -14.68 6.96
N GLY A 33 19.86 -14.13 6.66
CA GLY A 33 20.93 -14.07 7.65
C GLY A 33 21.33 -15.48 8.10
N GLN A 34 21.33 -15.75 9.39
CA GLN A 34 21.50 -17.11 9.93
C GLN A 34 20.21 -17.53 10.65
N HIS A 35 19.28 -18.10 9.91
CA HIS A 35 18.07 -18.68 10.44
C HIS A 35 18.31 -20.13 10.88
N ARG A 36 18.01 -20.49 12.13
CA ARG A 36 18.22 -21.82 12.72
C ARG A 36 16.93 -22.34 13.30
N ASP A 37 16.12 -22.97 12.48
CA ASP A 37 14.91 -23.64 12.91
C ASP A 37 15.25 -24.82 13.84
N PHE A 38 14.55 -24.91 14.98
CA PHE A 38 14.83 -25.93 15.99
C PHE A 38 14.57 -27.36 15.50
N ARG A 39 13.71 -27.53 14.52
CA ARG A 39 13.42 -28.82 13.88
C ARG A 39 14.58 -29.36 13.03
N ARG A 40 15.56 -28.53 12.72
CA ARG A 40 16.77 -28.95 12.01
C ARG A 40 17.84 -29.61 12.91
N ASN A 41 17.49 -29.82 14.18
CA ASN A 41 18.23 -30.65 15.12
C ASN A 41 17.36 -31.80 15.58
N GLU A 42 17.81 -33.04 15.44
CA GLU A 42 17.03 -34.26 15.73
C GLU A 42 16.50 -34.30 17.17
N ASN A 43 17.31 -33.93 18.15
CA ASN A 43 16.91 -33.94 19.55
C ASN A 43 15.79 -32.90 19.82
N LEU A 44 15.90 -31.69 19.27
CA LEU A 44 14.86 -30.68 19.39
C LEU A 44 13.59 -31.07 18.64
N ALA A 45 13.73 -31.64 17.44
CA ALA A 45 12.59 -32.13 16.67
C ALA A 45 11.78 -33.19 17.40
N HIS A 46 12.43 -34.08 18.14
CA HIS A 46 11.77 -35.08 18.98
C HIS A 46 11.18 -34.50 20.28
N PHE A 47 11.84 -33.50 20.86
CA PHE A 47 11.40 -32.87 22.09
C PHE A 47 10.16 -31.99 21.93
N ILE A 48 10.05 -31.27 20.79
CA ILE A 48 8.92 -30.38 20.51
C ILE A 48 7.71 -31.21 20.06
N PRO A 49 6.55 -31.13 20.75
CA PRO A 49 5.36 -31.91 20.41
C PRO A 49 4.88 -31.65 18.97
N GLU A 50 4.34 -32.67 18.31
CA GLU A 50 3.79 -32.51 16.93
C GLU A 50 2.42 -31.87 16.91
N SER A 51 1.56 -32.13 17.92
CA SER A 51 0.21 -31.57 17.99
C SER A 51 0.18 -30.34 18.88
N GLY A 52 -0.49 -29.25 18.42
CA GLY A 52 -0.56 -27.98 19.15
C GLY A 52 0.81 -27.32 19.33
N ARG A 53 1.76 -27.66 18.48
CA ARG A 53 3.14 -27.20 18.57
C ARG A 53 3.32 -25.76 18.17
N LEU A 54 4.29 -25.13 18.80
CA LEU A 54 4.92 -23.90 18.33
C LEU A 54 6.18 -24.30 17.54
N SER A 55 6.52 -23.49 16.54
CA SER A 55 7.82 -23.57 15.90
C SER A 55 8.72 -22.46 16.42
N PHE A 56 9.99 -22.78 16.66
CA PHE A 56 10.98 -21.86 17.21
C PHE A 56 12.19 -21.80 16.30
N ALA A 57 12.74 -20.60 16.14
CA ALA A 57 13.97 -20.40 15.41
C ALA A 57 14.82 -19.29 16.03
N TRP A 58 16.13 -19.50 16.06
CA TRP A 58 17.08 -18.44 16.30
C TRP A 58 17.34 -17.67 14.99
N VAL A 59 17.25 -16.35 15.06
CA VAL A 59 17.63 -15.46 13.97
C VAL A 59 18.82 -14.63 14.41
N ARG A 60 19.82 -14.50 13.57
CA ARG A 60 20.97 -13.63 13.78
C ARG A 60 21.29 -12.86 12.51
N LEU A 61 21.43 -11.55 12.64
CA LEU A 61 21.93 -10.65 11.59
C LEU A 61 23.11 -9.85 12.16
N LYS A 62 24.06 -9.52 11.31
CA LYS A 62 25.24 -8.68 11.66
C LYS A 62 25.76 -7.93 10.41
N ASP A 63 26.42 -6.80 10.67
CA ASP A 63 27.23 -6.11 9.65
C ASP A 63 26.50 -5.86 8.31
N GLY A 64 25.27 -5.36 8.36
CA GLY A 64 24.47 -5.09 7.17
C GLY A 64 23.71 -6.31 6.61
N GLU A 65 23.77 -7.47 7.28
CA GLU A 65 22.93 -8.61 6.88
C GLU A 65 21.43 -8.26 6.99
N THR A 66 20.64 -8.84 6.10
CA THR A 66 19.18 -8.69 6.04
C THR A 66 18.46 -10.02 6.16
N LEU A 67 17.27 -9.94 6.71
CA LEU A 67 16.19 -10.89 6.48
C LEU A 67 15.16 -10.15 5.64
N ASP A 68 15.03 -10.55 4.37
CA ASP A 68 14.25 -9.84 3.39
C ASP A 68 12.78 -9.69 3.82
N VAL A 69 12.13 -8.62 3.36
CA VAL A 69 10.73 -8.36 3.66
C VAL A 69 9.86 -9.49 3.10
N HIS A 70 9.06 -10.07 3.96
CA HIS A 70 8.18 -11.17 3.62
C HIS A 70 6.89 -11.14 4.43
N GLN A 71 5.93 -11.94 4.01
CA GLN A 71 4.69 -12.22 4.72
C GLN A 71 4.43 -13.71 4.81
N HIS A 72 3.65 -14.13 5.77
CA HIS A 72 3.26 -15.54 5.98
C HIS A 72 1.85 -15.63 6.59
N PRO A 73 1.15 -16.78 6.42
CA PRO A 73 -0.24 -16.94 6.88
C PRO A 73 -0.37 -17.18 8.38
N THR A 74 0.76 -17.36 9.12
CA THR A 74 0.76 -17.67 10.54
C THR A 74 1.04 -16.45 11.40
N LYS A 75 0.44 -16.38 12.59
CA LYS A 75 0.91 -15.43 13.62
C LYS A 75 2.33 -15.76 14.05
N SER A 76 3.13 -14.73 14.24
CA SER A 76 4.47 -14.91 14.78
C SER A 76 4.84 -13.82 15.78
N MET A 77 5.88 -14.11 16.53
CA MET A 77 6.48 -13.19 17.47
C MET A 77 7.99 -13.28 17.34
N ILE A 78 8.66 -12.14 17.37
CA ILE A 78 10.12 -12.08 17.41
C ILE A 78 10.53 -11.30 18.66
N ILE A 79 11.36 -11.91 19.48
CA ILE A 79 11.93 -11.31 20.69
C ILE A 79 13.37 -10.92 20.40
N VAL A 80 13.71 -9.64 20.57
CA VAL A 80 15.09 -9.16 20.46
C VAL A 80 15.84 -9.58 21.73
N CYS A 81 16.63 -10.64 21.62
CA CYS A 81 17.36 -11.21 22.75
C CYS A 81 18.69 -10.50 23.04
N SER A 82 19.29 -9.87 22.03
CA SER A 82 20.45 -8.99 22.22
C SER A 82 20.70 -8.15 20.96
N GLY A 83 21.31 -6.97 21.16
CA GLY A 83 21.71 -6.04 20.12
C GLY A 83 20.57 -5.16 19.64
N SER A 84 20.68 -4.71 18.38
CA SER A 84 19.69 -3.84 17.74
C SER A 84 19.48 -4.22 16.29
N VAL A 85 18.30 -3.86 15.73
CA VAL A 85 17.95 -4.15 14.35
C VAL A 85 16.87 -3.17 13.85
N GLN A 86 16.91 -2.79 12.60
CA GLN A 86 15.84 -2.04 11.95
C GLN A 86 14.77 -3.03 11.49
N LEU A 87 13.55 -2.93 12.03
CA LEU A 87 12.36 -3.55 11.45
C LEU A 87 12.03 -2.84 10.13
N THR A 88 11.72 -3.61 9.10
CA THR A 88 11.31 -3.15 7.77
C THR A 88 9.94 -3.76 7.39
N GLY A 89 9.28 -3.25 6.37
CA GLY A 89 7.94 -3.67 5.99
C GLY A 89 6.87 -2.67 6.44
N ASP A 90 5.72 -3.14 6.91
CA ASP A 90 4.53 -2.31 7.19
C ASP A 90 4.74 -1.26 8.30
N GLU A 91 5.57 -1.56 9.30
CA GLU A 91 5.80 -0.69 10.47
C GLU A 91 7.30 -0.48 10.74
N PRO A 92 8.02 0.28 9.90
CA PRO A 92 9.47 0.46 10.04
C PRO A 92 9.85 1.17 11.34
N ARG A 93 10.73 0.55 12.13
CA ARG A 93 11.27 1.16 13.36
C ARG A 93 12.57 0.51 13.82
N GLN A 94 13.37 1.26 14.56
CA GLN A 94 14.53 0.70 15.23
C GLN A 94 14.09 -0.09 16.46
N LEU A 95 14.65 -1.30 16.62
CA LEU A 95 14.40 -2.20 17.74
C LEU A 95 15.67 -2.41 18.55
N TYR A 96 15.49 -2.64 19.85
CA TYR A 96 16.56 -2.86 20.82
C TYR A 96 16.30 -4.10 21.64
N GLU A 97 17.32 -4.59 22.37
CA GLU A 97 17.22 -5.69 23.31
C GLU A 97 16.00 -5.52 24.24
N GLY A 98 15.20 -6.58 24.34
CA GLY A 98 13.97 -6.62 25.12
C GLY A 98 12.70 -6.25 24.34
N ASP A 99 12.81 -5.68 23.13
CA ASP A 99 11.65 -5.40 22.29
C ASP A 99 11.02 -6.69 21.76
N ILE A 100 9.70 -6.68 21.62
CA ILE A 100 8.89 -7.80 21.10
C ILE A 100 8.10 -7.32 19.91
N VAL A 101 8.28 -7.95 18.77
CA VAL A 101 7.52 -7.71 17.55
C VAL A 101 6.45 -8.78 17.42
N CYS A 102 5.18 -8.39 17.39
CA CYS A 102 4.04 -9.26 17.11
C CYS A 102 3.59 -9.06 15.67
N VAL A 103 3.57 -10.14 14.88
CA VAL A 103 3.22 -10.10 13.46
C VAL A 103 1.93 -10.89 13.26
N GLU A 104 0.89 -10.18 12.85
CA GLU A 104 -0.38 -10.80 12.43
C GLU A 104 -0.21 -11.47 11.04
N PRO A 105 -1.08 -12.44 10.69
CA PRO A 105 -1.03 -13.09 9.38
C PRO A 105 -1.02 -12.09 8.22
N PHE A 106 -0.22 -12.38 7.19
CA PHE A 106 -0.10 -11.60 5.95
C PHE A 106 0.40 -10.16 6.14
N ARG A 107 1.10 -9.86 7.25
CA ARG A 107 1.78 -8.56 7.44
C ARG A 107 3.22 -8.63 6.97
N ASN A 108 3.60 -7.61 6.18
CA ASN A 108 4.96 -7.50 5.66
C ASN A 108 5.93 -7.10 6.76
N HIS A 109 6.98 -7.88 6.94
CA HIS A 109 8.03 -7.60 7.91
C HIS A 109 9.36 -8.20 7.45
N GLY A 110 10.42 -7.54 7.82
CA GLY A 110 11.79 -7.96 7.58
C GLY A 110 12.70 -7.27 8.58
N PHE A 111 13.98 -7.56 8.53
CA PHE A 111 14.95 -7.01 9.46
C PHE A 111 16.25 -6.69 8.75
N THR A 112 16.87 -5.58 9.08
CA THR A 112 18.19 -5.23 8.56
C THR A 112 19.08 -4.64 9.66
N THR A 113 20.35 -5.00 9.65
CA THR A 113 21.36 -4.40 10.52
C THR A 113 22.20 -3.40 9.74
N ARG A 114 22.74 -2.38 10.43
CA ARG A 114 23.75 -1.48 9.89
C ARG A 114 25.14 -2.09 10.08
N GLU A 115 26.13 -1.49 9.45
CA GLU A 115 27.54 -1.83 9.69
C GLU A 115 27.88 -1.66 11.17
N GLY A 116 28.49 -2.68 11.77
CA GLY A 116 28.81 -2.74 13.19
C GLY A 116 27.67 -3.13 14.14
N GLU A 117 26.42 -3.24 13.63
CA GLU A 117 25.30 -3.73 14.43
C GLU A 117 25.24 -5.26 14.41
N THR A 118 24.73 -5.82 15.51
CA THR A 118 24.45 -7.26 15.66
C THR A 118 23.08 -7.44 16.27
N PHE A 119 22.30 -8.35 15.72
CA PHE A 119 20.99 -8.72 16.20
C PHE A 119 20.92 -10.24 16.48
N HIS A 120 20.41 -10.60 17.64
CA HIS A 120 19.97 -11.97 17.94
C HIS A 120 18.52 -11.95 18.38
N GLY A 121 17.68 -12.69 17.70
CA GLY A 121 16.25 -12.80 17.99
C GLY A 121 15.80 -14.25 18.12
N LEU A 122 14.77 -14.45 18.94
CA LEU A 122 14.01 -15.69 19.01
C LEU A 122 12.69 -15.49 18.25
N SER A 123 12.53 -16.18 17.13
CA SER A 123 11.29 -16.25 16.38
C SER A 123 10.42 -17.40 16.86
N ILE A 124 9.13 -17.12 17.09
CA ILE A 124 8.12 -18.08 17.54
C ILE A 124 6.97 -18.03 16.54
N GLN A 125 6.63 -19.17 15.93
CA GLN A 125 5.45 -19.33 15.07
C GLN A 125 4.35 -20.03 15.87
N PHE A 126 3.14 -19.47 15.91
CA PHE A 126 2.05 -19.95 16.74
C PHE A 126 1.22 -21.08 16.10
N GLU A 127 1.52 -21.44 14.89
CA GLU A 127 0.82 -22.52 14.17
C GLU A 127 1.79 -23.52 13.55
N GLY A 128 1.67 -24.73 13.94
CA GLY A 128 2.03 -26.05 13.40
C GLY A 128 3.38 -26.24 12.73
N LYS A 129 3.74 -25.57 11.65
CA LYS A 129 5.01 -25.76 10.91
C LYS A 129 5.82 -24.49 10.88
N GLY A 130 7.12 -24.60 11.04
CA GLY A 130 8.06 -23.51 10.84
C GLY A 130 8.05 -23.01 9.39
N LEU A 131 8.42 -21.74 9.20
CA LEU A 131 8.42 -21.11 7.88
C LEU A 131 9.53 -21.67 6.99
N TYR A 132 10.65 -22.05 7.58
CA TYR A 132 11.88 -22.46 6.92
C TYR A 132 12.37 -23.81 7.43
N GLU A 133 11.46 -24.77 7.70
CA GLU A 133 11.84 -26.15 8.02
C GLU A 133 12.50 -26.84 6.83
N ASP A 134 12.08 -26.46 5.61
CA ASP A 134 12.62 -26.95 4.35
C ASP A 134 13.07 -25.78 3.48
N GLU A 135 14.29 -25.84 2.94
CA GLU A 135 14.87 -24.81 2.06
C GLU A 135 14.12 -24.68 0.73
N GLN A 136 13.44 -25.74 0.28
CA GLN A 136 12.74 -25.81 -1.00
C GLN A 136 11.23 -25.54 -0.88
N GLN A 137 10.69 -25.56 0.35
CA GLN A 137 9.27 -25.40 0.63
C GLN A 137 9.03 -24.32 1.70
N ALA A 138 9.75 -23.21 1.61
CA ALA A 138 9.54 -22.08 2.48
C ALA A 138 8.09 -21.59 2.39
N ARG A 139 7.43 -21.44 3.55
CA ARG A 139 6.02 -21.03 3.67
C ARG A 139 5.89 -19.51 3.82
N VAL A 140 6.55 -18.80 2.97
CA VAL A 140 6.61 -17.34 2.97
C VAL A 140 6.38 -16.80 1.56
N THR A 141 5.82 -15.62 1.48
CA THR A 141 5.80 -14.81 0.26
C THR A 141 6.74 -13.64 0.50
N PHE A 142 7.80 -13.55 -0.26
CA PHE A 142 8.66 -12.39 -0.24
C PHE A 142 8.00 -11.27 -1.01
N SER A 143 7.95 -10.11 -0.38
CA SER A 143 7.42 -8.90 -0.99
C SER A 143 8.57 -8.12 -1.56
N ASP A 144 8.54 -7.85 -2.85
CA ASP A 144 9.36 -6.80 -3.39
C ASP A 144 8.79 -5.42 -2.98
N ALA A 145 9.61 -4.40 -3.06
CA ALA A 145 9.21 -3.04 -2.64
C ALA A 145 8.02 -2.51 -3.45
N LEU A 146 7.92 -2.91 -4.70
CA LEU A 146 6.85 -2.48 -5.62
C LEU A 146 5.51 -3.14 -5.26
N ASN A 147 5.51 -4.44 -4.97
CA ASN A 147 4.32 -5.12 -4.45
C ASN A 147 3.83 -4.49 -3.15
N ASN A 148 4.74 -4.09 -2.25
CA ASN A 148 4.39 -3.38 -1.03
C ASN A 148 3.70 -2.05 -1.31
N LEU A 149 4.17 -1.29 -2.31
CA LEU A 149 3.55 -0.04 -2.72
C LEU A 149 2.13 -0.28 -3.29
N TYR A 150 1.96 -1.27 -4.14
CA TYR A 150 0.65 -1.61 -4.71
C TYR A 150 -0.32 -2.14 -3.65
N GLN A 151 0.11 -3.03 -2.76
CA GLN A 151 -0.72 -3.52 -1.66
C GLN A 151 -1.14 -2.40 -0.70
N LEU A 152 -0.23 -1.47 -0.40
CA LEU A 152 -0.56 -0.28 0.36
C LEU A 152 -1.63 0.54 -0.35
N ASN A 153 -1.46 0.78 -1.65
CA ASN A 153 -2.43 1.51 -2.45
C ASN A 153 -3.83 0.86 -2.40
N GLU A 154 -3.93 -0.44 -2.65
CA GLU A 154 -5.20 -1.17 -2.60
C GLU A 154 -5.86 -1.09 -1.21
N THR A 155 -5.08 -1.26 -0.13
CA THR A 155 -5.58 -1.10 1.25
C THR A 155 -6.16 0.31 1.48
N LEU A 156 -5.52 1.33 0.91
CA LEU A 156 -5.96 2.71 1.06
C LEU A 156 -7.15 3.05 0.16
N VAL A 157 -7.29 2.42 -1.02
CA VAL A 157 -8.51 2.44 -1.84
C VAL A 157 -9.70 1.87 -1.06
N GLU A 158 -9.55 0.71 -0.44
CA GLU A 158 -10.60 0.10 0.38
C GLU A 158 -11.03 1.03 1.53
N ARG A 159 -10.07 1.64 2.24
CA ARG A 159 -10.35 2.65 3.27
C ARG A 159 -11.10 3.83 2.69
N HIS A 160 -10.65 4.36 1.55
CA HIS A 160 -11.22 5.51 0.88
C HIS A 160 -12.71 5.32 0.53
N GLN A 161 -13.09 4.13 0.08
CA GLN A 161 -14.48 3.78 -0.22
C GLN A 161 -15.41 3.79 1.01
N THR A 162 -14.87 3.90 2.22
CA THR A 162 -15.68 4.01 3.45
C THR A 162 -15.95 5.46 3.89
N ASN A 163 -15.40 6.47 3.20
CA ASN A 163 -15.54 7.88 3.57
C ASN A 163 -16.98 8.41 3.37
N ALA A 164 -17.23 9.63 3.87
CA ALA A 164 -18.55 10.24 3.87
C ALA A 164 -19.16 10.44 2.46
N LEU A 165 -18.32 10.61 1.42
CA LEU A 165 -18.81 10.80 0.07
C LEU A 165 -19.42 9.50 -0.50
N PHE A 166 -18.75 8.36 -0.32
CA PHE A 166 -19.27 7.06 -0.74
C PHE A 166 -20.52 6.66 0.06
N GLN A 167 -20.58 7.03 1.35
CA GLN A 167 -21.81 6.88 2.13
C GLN A 167 -22.96 7.74 1.57
N LEU A 168 -22.68 8.93 1.09
CA LEU A 168 -23.66 9.79 0.43
C LEU A 168 -24.16 9.15 -0.88
N PHE A 169 -23.27 8.57 -1.70
CA PHE A 169 -23.64 7.88 -2.93
C PHE A 169 -24.58 6.69 -2.65
N SER A 170 -24.24 5.84 -1.70
CA SER A 170 -25.04 4.67 -1.34
C SER A 170 -26.36 5.02 -0.63
N SER A 171 -26.53 6.24 -0.13
CA SER A 171 -27.75 6.67 0.59
C SER A 171 -28.99 6.83 -0.28
N GLY A 172 -28.85 6.90 -1.59
CA GLY A 172 -29.94 7.17 -2.54
C GLY A 172 -30.49 8.62 -2.48
N ARG A 173 -29.83 9.52 -1.73
CA ARG A 173 -30.27 10.91 -1.58
C ARG A 173 -30.02 11.72 -2.85
N LEU A 174 -28.88 11.51 -3.50
CA LEU A 174 -28.53 12.26 -4.72
C LEU A 174 -29.49 11.93 -5.89
N GLN A 175 -30.04 10.71 -5.96
CA GLN A 175 -31.04 10.37 -6.97
C GLN A 175 -32.36 11.11 -6.79
N LYS A 176 -32.75 11.41 -5.54
CA LYS A 176 -34.06 11.96 -5.18
C LYS A 176 -34.09 13.48 -5.04
N ASP A 177 -32.94 14.09 -4.76
CA ASP A 177 -32.85 15.53 -4.44
C ASP A 177 -32.00 16.28 -5.48
N ALA A 178 -32.66 17.04 -6.36
CA ALA A 178 -32.01 17.81 -7.40
C ALA A 178 -31.15 18.95 -6.85
N GLN A 179 -31.49 19.54 -5.71
CA GLN A 179 -30.70 20.61 -5.09
C GLN A 179 -29.41 20.02 -4.48
N LEU A 180 -29.52 18.82 -3.89
CA LEU A 180 -28.38 18.09 -3.36
C LEU A 180 -27.40 17.72 -4.49
N ARG A 181 -27.92 17.23 -5.63
CA ARG A 181 -27.10 16.97 -6.82
C ARG A 181 -26.39 18.22 -7.30
N GLN A 182 -27.09 19.37 -7.40
CA GLN A 182 -26.48 20.62 -7.86
C GLN A 182 -25.35 21.08 -6.94
N ARG A 183 -25.49 20.92 -5.60
CA ARG A 183 -24.42 21.22 -4.65
C ARG A 183 -23.24 20.27 -4.81
N PHE A 184 -23.52 18.99 -5.00
CA PHE A 184 -22.47 17.98 -5.22
C PHE A 184 -21.66 18.30 -6.46
N VAL A 185 -22.28 18.53 -7.62
CA VAL A 185 -21.53 18.84 -8.86
C VAL A 185 -20.79 20.15 -8.77
N SER A 186 -21.33 21.14 -8.04
CA SER A 186 -20.64 22.41 -7.78
C SER A 186 -19.38 22.22 -6.91
N ALA A 187 -19.44 21.39 -5.88
CA ALA A 187 -18.28 21.06 -5.07
C ALA A 187 -17.24 20.24 -5.86
N LEU A 188 -17.71 19.27 -6.65
CA LEU A 188 -16.87 18.46 -7.54
C LEU A 188 -16.13 19.32 -8.57
N TYR A 189 -16.79 20.33 -9.11
CA TYR A 189 -16.19 21.26 -10.09
C TYR A 189 -14.98 22.00 -9.53
N VAL A 190 -14.99 22.38 -8.23
CA VAL A 190 -13.81 22.99 -7.59
C VAL A 190 -12.63 22.05 -7.66
N TRP A 191 -12.82 20.77 -7.32
CA TRP A 191 -11.78 19.75 -7.42
C TRP A 191 -11.35 19.52 -8.88
N SER A 192 -12.29 19.36 -9.80
CA SER A 192 -12.02 19.09 -11.23
C SER A 192 -11.11 20.15 -11.86
N ARG A 193 -11.27 21.44 -11.53
CA ARG A 193 -10.37 22.51 -11.97
C ARG A 193 -8.92 22.29 -11.50
N TYR A 194 -8.71 21.77 -10.31
CA TYR A 194 -7.37 21.47 -9.77
C TYR A 194 -6.78 20.21 -10.38
N PHE A 195 -7.59 19.22 -10.66
CA PHE A 195 -7.17 18.06 -11.43
C PHE A 195 -6.62 18.46 -12.81
N GLN A 196 -7.31 19.31 -13.54
CA GLN A 196 -6.82 19.84 -14.83
C GLN A 196 -5.46 20.55 -14.68
N LYS A 197 -5.30 21.40 -13.67
CA LYS A 197 -4.03 22.07 -13.39
C LYS A 197 -2.92 21.08 -13.04
N MET A 198 -3.23 20.02 -12.31
CA MET A 198 -2.30 18.97 -11.92
C MET A 198 -1.78 18.20 -13.14
N VAL A 199 -2.66 17.69 -14.01
CA VAL A 199 -2.24 16.94 -15.19
C VAL A 199 -1.48 17.82 -16.19
N LEU A 200 -1.86 19.10 -16.36
CA LEU A 200 -1.12 20.07 -17.16
C LEU A 200 0.28 20.32 -16.60
N ALA A 201 0.40 20.58 -15.30
CA ALA A 201 1.69 20.82 -14.65
C ALA A 201 2.61 19.59 -14.76
N ARG A 202 2.05 18.37 -14.54
CA ARG A 202 2.79 17.12 -14.71
C ARG A 202 3.35 16.98 -16.12
N GLN A 203 2.50 17.18 -17.15
CA GLN A 203 2.91 17.11 -18.54
C GLN A 203 4.00 18.13 -18.88
N ALA A 204 3.81 19.39 -18.46
CA ALA A 204 4.75 20.48 -18.75
C ALA A 204 6.12 20.30 -18.08
N LEU A 205 6.17 19.62 -16.95
CA LEU A 205 7.38 19.42 -16.14
C LEU A 205 8.04 18.05 -16.37
N CYS A 206 7.48 17.20 -17.23
CA CYS A 206 8.04 15.88 -17.49
C CYS A 206 9.31 15.99 -18.33
N ILE A 207 10.43 15.49 -17.79
CA ILE A 207 11.73 15.42 -18.47
C ILE A 207 12.17 13.99 -18.79
N THR A 208 11.41 12.98 -18.37
CA THR A 208 11.71 11.56 -18.59
C THR A 208 11.10 11.07 -19.89
N PRO A 209 11.91 10.75 -20.91
CA PRO A 209 11.37 10.38 -22.24
C PRO A 209 10.39 9.21 -22.22
N ALA A 210 10.60 8.23 -21.32
CA ALA A 210 9.72 7.07 -21.20
C ALA A 210 8.29 7.42 -20.74
N LEU A 211 8.08 8.56 -20.09
CA LEU A 211 6.79 8.99 -19.57
C LEU A 211 6.13 10.11 -20.41
N GLN A 212 6.91 10.78 -21.26
CA GLN A 212 6.41 11.96 -22.01
C GLN A 212 5.20 11.62 -22.88
N GLU A 213 5.26 10.52 -23.62
CA GLU A 213 4.17 10.12 -24.51
C GLU A 213 2.92 9.69 -23.74
N GLU A 214 3.08 8.91 -22.67
CA GLU A 214 1.98 8.50 -21.80
C GLU A 214 1.30 9.71 -21.13
N TYR A 215 2.08 10.64 -20.59
CA TYR A 215 1.57 11.86 -19.96
C TYR A 215 0.88 12.79 -20.95
N GLN A 216 1.42 12.91 -22.17
CA GLN A 216 0.79 13.71 -23.22
C GLN A 216 -0.56 13.13 -23.63
N ARG A 217 -0.63 11.81 -23.84
CA ARG A 217 -1.88 11.12 -24.16
C ARG A 217 -2.91 11.36 -23.06
N HIS A 218 -2.57 11.07 -21.81
CA HIS A 218 -3.45 11.30 -20.67
C HIS A 218 -3.93 12.75 -20.54
N PHE A 219 -3.03 13.72 -20.73
CA PHE A 219 -3.42 15.12 -20.73
C PHE A 219 -4.44 15.46 -21.84
N MET A 220 -4.26 14.91 -23.03
CA MET A 220 -5.19 15.15 -24.16
C MET A 220 -6.55 14.48 -23.95
N GLU A 221 -6.59 13.37 -23.23
CA GLU A 221 -7.83 12.68 -22.84
C GLU A 221 -8.59 13.45 -21.75
N GLU A 222 -7.87 14.08 -20.82
CA GLU A 222 -8.45 14.77 -19.67
C GLU A 222 -8.77 16.26 -19.91
N VAL A 223 -8.13 16.89 -20.88
CA VAL A 223 -8.27 18.34 -21.07
C VAL A 223 -9.71 18.75 -21.40
N GLY A 224 -10.27 19.64 -20.55
CA GLY A 224 -11.61 20.19 -20.74
C GLY A 224 -12.73 19.43 -20.03
N HIS A 225 -12.44 18.35 -19.31
CA HIS A 225 -13.47 17.63 -18.54
C HIS A 225 -14.08 18.50 -17.43
N ASP A 226 -13.33 19.41 -16.83
CA ASP A 226 -13.88 20.40 -15.89
C ASP A 226 -14.91 21.32 -16.57
N GLU A 227 -14.63 21.79 -17.79
CA GLU A 227 -15.55 22.61 -18.55
C GLU A 227 -16.78 21.81 -19.01
N LEU A 228 -16.62 20.55 -19.39
CA LEU A 228 -17.72 19.64 -19.68
C LEU A 228 -18.67 19.53 -18.47
N LEU A 229 -18.13 19.31 -17.25
CA LEU A 229 -18.90 19.28 -16.03
C LEU A 229 -19.63 20.61 -15.78
N ARG A 230 -18.92 21.74 -15.91
CA ARG A 230 -19.44 23.09 -15.70
C ARG A 230 -20.64 23.40 -16.62
N VAL A 231 -20.46 23.19 -17.90
CA VAL A 231 -21.49 23.50 -18.93
C VAL A 231 -22.69 22.57 -18.76
N ARG A 232 -22.43 21.28 -18.56
CA ARG A 232 -23.49 20.27 -18.47
C ARG A 232 -24.44 20.48 -17.29
N TYR A 233 -23.89 20.92 -16.16
CA TYR A 233 -24.66 21.11 -14.93
C TYR A 233 -24.92 22.59 -14.60
N GLU A 234 -24.67 23.51 -15.56
CA GLU A 234 -24.90 24.96 -15.41
C GLU A 234 -24.25 25.52 -14.13
N ILE A 235 -23.01 25.11 -13.85
CA ILE A 235 -22.31 25.48 -12.62
C ILE A 235 -21.74 26.90 -12.78
N ASN A 236 -21.94 27.76 -11.76
CA ASN A 236 -21.31 29.07 -11.68
C ASN A 236 -19.79 28.90 -11.51
N ASP A 237 -18.99 29.50 -12.39
CA ASP A 237 -17.53 29.48 -12.37
C ASP A 237 -16.90 30.25 -11.19
N GLU A 238 -17.66 31.08 -10.50
CA GLU A 238 -17.25 31.73 -9.24
C GLU A 238 -17.36 30.82 -8.00
N VAL A 239 -17.78 29.56 -8.16
CA VAL A 239 -17.84 28.59 -7.03
C VAL A 239 -16.47 28.47 -6.38
N TYR A 240 -16.46 28.66 -5.05
CA TYR A 240 -15.24 28.69 -4.23
C TYR A 240 -15.44 27.97 -2.92
N ASP A 241 -14.46 27.16 -2.54
CA ASP A 241 -14.36 26.58 -1.19
C ASP A 241 -12.89 26.55 -0.73
N PRO A 242 -12.54 27.21 0.38
CA PRO A 242 -11.14 27.37 0.80
C PRO A 242 -10.44 26.05 1.13
N ILE A 243 -11.18 25.01 1.55
CA ILE A 243 -10.61 23.71 1.88
C ILE A 243 -10.32 22.94 0.59
N LEU A 244 -11.27 22.89 -0.35
CA LEU A 244 -11.05 22.24 -1.65
C LEU A 244 -9.95 22.95 -2.47
N GLU A 245 -9.91 24.29 -2.42
CA GLU A 245 -8.84 25.06 -3.05
C GLU A 245 -7.46 24.73 -2.46
N ALA A 246 -7.36 24.66 -1.14
CA ALA A 246 -6.10 24.32 -0.46
C ALA A 246 -5.67 22.87 -0.74
N ALA A 247 -6.61 21.92 -0.66
CA ALA A 247 -6.33 20.52 -0.96
C ALA A 247 -5.96 20.31 -2.44
N GLY A 248 -6.70 20.93 -3.37
CA GLY A 248 -6.38 20.91 -4.79
C GLY A 248 -5.00 21.50 -5.09
N ASN A 249 -4.65 22.64 -4.47
CA ASN A 249 -3.31 23.22 -4.60
C ASN A 249 -2.21 22.30 -4.06
N TRP A 250 -2.47 21.51 -3.02
CA TRP A 250 -1.51 20.51 -2.53
C TRP A 250 -1.14 19.54 -3.66
N PHE A 251 -2.12 18.98 -4.37
CA PHE A 251 -1.87 18.05 -5.49
C PHE A 251 -1.09 18.71 -6.62
N VAL A 252 -1.46 19.94 -7.01
CA VAL A 252 -0.71 20.70 -8.03
C VAL A 252 0.72 20.94 -7.56
N SER A 253 0.94 21.28 -6.30
CA SER A 253 2.28 21.54 -5.75
C SER A 253 3.18 20.31 -5.78
N GLN A 254 2.61 19.10 -5.64
CA GLN A 254 3.39 17.87 -5.76
C GLN A 254 4.02 17.72 -7.15
N MET A 255 3.42 18.25 -8.20
CA MET A 255 4.00 18.19 -9.56
C MET A 255 5.31 19.00 -9.69
N TYR A 256 5.50 19.98 -8.82
CA TYR A 256 6.73 20.77 -8.74
C TYR A 256 7.74 20.23 -7.73
N GLN A 257 7.28 19.55 -6.70
CA GLN A 257 8.12 19.11 -5.57
C GLN A 257 8.65 17.70 -5.75
N GLN A 258 7.90 16.83 -6.44
CA GLN A 258 8.25 15.42 -6.60
C GLN A 258 9.02 15.17 -7.90
N ASP A 259 9.86 14.15 -7.86
CA ASP A 259 10.41 13.56 -9.07
C ASP A 259 9.35 12.71 -9.81
N GLU A 260 9.71 12.14 -10.96
CA GLU A 260 8.75 11.41 -11.79
C GLU A 260 8.12 10.21 -11.06
N ALA A 261 8.87 9.50 -10.21
CA ALA A 261 8.33 8.40 -9.41
C ALA A 261 7.25 8.88 -8.44
N GLY A 262 7.49 9.99 -7.75
CA GLY A 262 6.50 10.61 -6.86
C GLY A 262 5.27 11.12 -7.61
N LYS A 263 5.44 11.70 -8.81
CA LYS A 263 4.32 12.13 -9.67
C LYS A 263 3.46 10.94 -10.12
N VAL A 264 4.07 9.81 -10.49
CA VAL A 264 3.33 8.57 -10.81
C VAL A 264 2.51 8.11 -9.61
N VAL A 265 3.08 8.10 -8.41
CA VAL A 265 2.34 7.70 -7.20
C VAL A 265 1.16 8.63 -6.93
N VAL A 266 1.38 9.95 -6.95
CA VAL A 266 0.32 10.92 -6.62
C VAL A 266 -0.80 10.89 -7.66
N VAL A 267 -0.48 10.89 -8.93
CA VAL A 267 -1.50 10.95 -10.00
C VAL A 267 -2.09 9.56 -10.26
N HIS A 268 -1.26 8.60 -10.66
CA HIS A 268 -1.77 7.34 -11.22
C HIS A 268 -2.12 6.29 -10.17
N LEU A 269 -1.38 6.19 -9.07
CA LEU A 269 -1.76 5.27 -8.00
C LEU A 269 -2.86 5.85 -7.10
N VAL A 270 -2.87 7.15 -6.82
CA VAL A 270 -3.83 7.73 -5.88
C VAL A 270 -5.01 8.37 -6.57
N VAL A 271 -4.79 9.42 -7.37
CA VAL A 271 -5.91 10.20 -7.94
C VAL A 271 -6.71 9.37 -8.95
N GLU A 272 -6.04 8.62 -9.85
CA GLU A 272 -6.75 7.77 -10.82
C GLU A 272 -7.43 6.57 -10.15
N SER A 273 -6.84 5.98 -9.10
CA SER A 273 -7.53 4.93 -8.35
C SER A 273 -8.76 5.47 -7.59
N SER A 274 -8.68 6.70 -7.07
CA SER A 274 -9.85 7.38 -6.50
C SER A 274 -10.91 7.69 -7.57
N GLY A 275 -10.50 8.17 -8.73
CA GLY A 275 -11.37 8.41 -9.90
C GLY A 275 -12.13 7.16 -10.32
N HIS A 276 -11.41 6.03 -10.43
CA HIS A 276 -12.00 4.75 -10.81
C HIS A 276 -13.13 4.32 -9.84
N VAL A 277 -12.86 4.26 -8.52
CA VAL A 277 -13.89 3.86 -7.55
C VAL A 277 -15.02 4.89 -7.43
N PHE A 278 -14.71 6.17 -7.68
CA PHE A 278 -15.69 7.25 -7.76
C PHE A 278 -16.60 7.08 -8.99
N GLY A 279 -16.05 6.82 -10.18
CA GLY A 279 -16.78 6.55 -11.42
C GLY A 279 -17.76 5.39 -11.26
N LEU A 280 -17.29 4.26 -10.71
CA LEU A 280 -18.14 3.10 -10.41
C LEU A 280 -19.31 3.45 -9.46
N ALA A 281 -19.05 4.25 -8.42
CA ALA A 281 -20.07 4.62 -7.44
C ALA A 281 -21.08 5.66 -7.95
N THR A 282 -20.70 6.48 -8.94
CA THR A 282 -21.54 7.55 -9.48
C THR A 282 -22.27 7.18 -10.75
N SER A 283 -21.82 6.16 -11.49
CA SER A 283 -22.42 5.72 -12.75
C SER A 283 -23.93 5.48 -12.64
N GLU A 284 -24.40 4.76 -11.63
CA GLU A 284 -25.84 4.50 -11.43
C GLU A 284 -26.64 5.74 -11.03
N ILE A 285 -25.98 6.79 -10.49
CA ILE A 285 -26.63 8.01 -10.02
C ILE A 285 -26.82 9.02 -11.16
N PHE A 286 -25.82 9.11 -12.06
CA PHE A 286 -25.74 10.17 -13.07
C PHE A 286 -25.90 9.65 -14.50
N HIS A 287 -25.77 8.33 -14.74
CA HIS A 287 -25.94 7.75 -16.06
C HIS A 287 -27.31 8.08 -16.67
N LYS A 288 -27.28 8.68 -17.86
CA LYS A 288 -28.48 8.96 -18.66
C LYS A 288 -28.28 8.33 -20.03
N PRO A 289 -28.96 7.21 -20.32
CA PRO A 289 -28.78 6.48 -21.60
C PRO A 289 -29.12 7.30 -22.86
N GLU A 290 -29.72 8.47 -22.70
CA GLU A 290 -30.14 9.37 -23.77
C GLU A 290 -29.06 10.41 -24.14
N VAL A 291 -27.94 10.47 -23.41
CA VAL A 291 -26.89 11.49 -23.56
C VAL A 291 -25.54 10.80 -23.62
N GLU A 292 -24.98 10.68 -24.81
CA GLU A 292 -23.59 10.22 -24.99
C GLU A 292 -22.61 11.31 -24.52
N GLY A 293 -21.54 10.89 -23.81
CA GLY A 293 -20.42 11.74 -23.44
C GLY A 293 -20.68 12.66 -22.24
N ASP A 294 -21.50 12.25 -21.26
CA ASP A 294 -21.58 12.94 -19.96
C ASP A 294 -20.25 12.78 -19.19
N TYR A 295 -19.92 13.78 -18.39
CA TYR A 295 -18.72 13.77 -17.52
C TYR A 295 -18.55 12.46 -16.73
N PHE A 296 -19.62 11.91 -16.18
CA PHE A 296 -19.59 10.68 -15.39
C PHE A 296 -19.45 9.40 -16.25
N ASP A 297 -19.94 9.42 -17.49
CA ASP A 297 -19.80 8.27 -18.40
C ASP A 297 -18.38 8.15 -18.94
N VAL A 298 -17.75 9.28 -19.30
CA VAL A 298 -16.36 9.32 -19.80
C VAL A 298 -15.38 8.78 -18.77
N HIS A 299 -15.56 9.14 -17.51
CA HIS A 299 -14.68 8.66 -16.43
C HIS A 299 -14.90 7.18 -16.04
N ALA A 300 -16.08 6.62 -16.32
CA ALA A 300 -16.33 5.21 -16.05
C ALA A 300 -15.65 4.26 -17.06
N GLU A 301 -15.34 4.72 -18.26
CA GLU A 301 -14.75 3.91 -19.34
C GLU A 301 -13.22 3.99 -19.42
N ALA A 302 -12.61 5.12 -18.99
CA ALA A 302 -11.19 5.43 -19.23
C ALA A 302 -10.21 5.00 -18.11
N ASP A 303 -10.69 4.68 -16.91
CA ASP A 303 -9.87 4.67 -15.69
C ASP A 303 -8.86 3.51 -15.57
N ASP A 304 -9.07 2.36 -16.19
CA ASP A 304 -8.14 1.23 -16.07
C ASP A 304 -6.81 1.50 -16.79
N ASP A 305 -6.85 2.18 -17.93
CA ASP A 305 -5.65 2.56 -18.68
C ASP A 305 -4.85 3.66 -17.96
N HIS A 306 -5.54 4.63 -17.35
CA HIS A 306 -4.89 5.73 -16.62
C HIS A 306 -4.16 5.27 -15.35
N ARG A 307 -4.68 4.28 -14.63
CA ARG A 307 -4.03 3.66 -13.47
C ARG A 307 -2.75 2.91 -13.82
N SER A 308 -2.61 2.48 -15.06
CA SER A 308 -1.44 1.73 -15.53
C SER A 308 -0.26 2.61 -15.94
N ILE A 309 -0.49 3.92 -16.17
CA ILE A 309 0.53 4.86 -16.62
C ILE A 309 1.68 4.94 -15.61
N GLY A 310 2.90 4.84 -16.10
CA GLY A 310 4.12 4.90 -15.31
C GLY A 310 4.44 3.63 -14.51
N GLN A 311 3.64 2.55 -14.58
CA GLN A 311 3.95 1.29 -13.89
C GLN A 311 5.28 0.70 -14.39
N ALA A 312 5.52 0.69 -15.70
CA ALA A 312 6.78 0.21 -16.27
C ALA A 312 7.98 1.03 -15.77
N TYR A 313 7.80 2.33 -15.55
CA TYR A 313 8.82 3.19 -14.96
C TYR A 313 9.07 2.83 -13.49
N LEU A 314 8.03 2.63 -12.67
CA LEU A 314 8.19 2.18 -11.28
C LEU A 314 8.90 0.82 -11.20
N HIS A 315 8.60 -0.12 -12.08
CA HIS A 315 9.28 -1.42 -12.15
C HIS A 315 10.79 -1.30 -12.47
N SER A 316 11.24 -0.24 -13.12
CA SER A 316 12.64 0.01 -13.43
C SER A 316 13.45 0.60 -12.27
N LEU A 317 12.80 1.00 -11.19
CA LEU A 317 13.43 1.71 -10.09
C LEU A 317 13.99 0.74 -9.03
N PRO A 318 15.08 1.12 -8.34
CA PRO A 318 15.61 0.31 -7.25
C PRO A 318 14.65 0.26 -6.06
N ALA A 319 14.66 -0.84 -5.33
CA ALA A 319 13.76 -1.11 -4.20
C ALA A 319 13.76 0.01 -3.15
N GLU A 320 14.93 0.59 -2.83
CA GLU A 320 15.07 1.71 -1.88
C GLU A 320 14.27 2.95 -2.33
N LYS A 321 14.28 3.24 -3.64
CA LYS A 321 13.50 4.34 -4.20
C LYS A 321 12.00 4.07 -4.04
N ILE A 322 11.54 2.88 -4.37
CA ILE A 322 10.13 2.48 -4.22
C ILE A 322 9.70 2.56 -2.74
N GLN A 323 10.52 2.04 -1.82
CA GLN A 323 10.22 2.14 -0.38
C GLN A 323 10.08 3.60 0.09
N SER A 324 10.88 4.52 -0.45
CA SER A 324 10.79 5.95 -0.12
C SER A 324 9.48 6.61 -0.57
N LEU A 325 8.70 5.96 -1.46
CA LEU A 325 7.41 6.45 -1.95
C LEU A 325 6.22 6.08 -1.04
N LEU A 326 6.36 5.10 -0.14
CA LEU A 326 5.27 4.66 0.74
C LEU A 326 4.68 5.79 1.60
N PRO A 327 5.48 6.67 2.24
CA PRO A 327 4.93 7.81 2.97
C PRO A 327 4.17 8.79 2.08
N LEU A 328 4.66 9.05 0.86
CA LEU A 328 3.98 9.93 -0.10
C LEU A 328 2.63 9.34 -0.54
N CYS A 329 2.56 8.04 -0.79
CA CYS A 329 1.32 7.34 -1.11
C CYS A 329 0.28 7.54 0.01
N ARG A 330 0.66 7.33 1.28
CA ARG A 330 -0.22 7.59 2.44
C ARG A 330 -0.70 9.03 2.50
N GLN A 331 0.22 9.99 2.37
CA GLN A 331 -0.11 11.43 2.40
C GLN A 331 -1.06 11.83 1.28
N ALA A 332 -0.87 11.30 0.07
CA ALA A 332 -1.72 11.61 -1.06
C ALA A 332 -3.15 11.04 -0.86
N TRP A 333 -3.27 9.83 -0.28
CA TRP A 333 -4.57 9.28 0.10
C TRP A 333 -5.25 10.07 1.22
N ASP A 334 -4.53 10.51 2.24
CA ASP A 334 -5.09 11.36 3.31
C ASP A 334 -5.60 12.69 2.76
N MET A 335 -4.90 13.28 1.77
CA MET A 335 -5.37 14.48 1.08
C MET A 335 -6.57 14.19 0.17
N MET A 336 -6.65 13.03 -0.47
CA MET A 336 -7.79 12.63 -1.30
C MET A 336 -9.04 12.37 -0.43
N ASP A 337 -8.86 11.74 0.71
CA ASP A 337 -9.94 11.60 1.71
C ASP A 337 -10.46 12.97 2.17
N LEU A 338 -9.57 13.93 2.44
CA LEU A 338 -9.95 15.30 2.80
C LEU A 338 -10.79 15.97 1.69
N VAL A 339 -10.43 15.79 0.42
CA VAL A 339 -11.21 16.29 -0.74
C VAL A 339 -12.62 15.68 -0.73
N HIS A 340 -12.74 14.37 -0.63
CA HIS A 340 -14.02 13.66 -0.66
C HIS A 340 -14.90 13.99 0.54
N GLU A 341 -14.33 14.03 1.74
CA GLU A 341 -15.05 14.43 2.95
C GLU A 341 -15.56 15.87 2.86
N ARG A 342 -14.76 16.78 2.26
CA ARG A 342 -15.18 18.16 2.07
C ARG A 342 -16.27 18.29 1.01
N ILE A 343 -16.21 17.56 -0.09
CA ILE A 343 -17.29 17.51 -1.09
C ILE A 343 -18.58 17.03 -0.43
N ALA A 344 -18.53 15.94 0.34
CA ALA A 344 -19.70 15.42 1.06
C ALA A 344 -20.27 16.45 2.06
N ALA A 345 -19.40 17.05 2.87
CA ALA A 345 -19.81 18.04 3.87
C ALA A 345 -20.46 19.28 3.22
N TRP A 346 -19.88 19.80 2.13
CA TRP A 346 -20.47 20.94 1.40
C TRP A 346 -21.81 20.55 0.77
N THR A 347 -21.88 19.39 0.13
CA THR A 347 -23.13 18.89 -0.46
C THR A 347 -24.26 18.86 0.56
N LEU A 348 -23.97 18.45 1.79
CA LEU A 348 -24.95 18.31 2.88
C LEU A 348 -25.26 19.61 3.62
N GLN A 349 -24.49 20.69 3.44
CA GLN A 349 -24.74 21.99 4.09
C GLN A 349 -26.10 22.54 3.70
N GLY A 350 -26.97 22.79 4.70
CA GLY A 350 -28.30 23.36 4.49
C GLY A 350 -29.36 22.39 3.94
N ALA A 351 -29.05 21.11 3.85
CA ALA A 351 -30.09 20.10 3.69
C ALA A 351 -30.81 19.95 5.03
N SER A 352 -32.07 20.33 5.10
CA SER A 352 -32.92 20.09 6.28
C SER A 352 -32.91 18.59 6.57
N SER A 353 -32.60 18.25 7.83
CA SER A 353 -32.62 16.87 8.36
C SER A 353 -34.00 16.24 8.25
#